data_77fa751f6721db520fa4cc6439b7a9c8
#
_entry.id   77fa751f6721db520fa4cc6439b7a9c8
#
_cell.length_a   1.000
_cell.length_b   1.000
_cell.length_c   1.000
_cell.angle_alpha   90.00
_cell.angle_beta   90.00
_cell.angle_gamma   90.00
#
_symmetry.space_group_name_H-M   'P 1'
#
loop_
_entity.id
_entity.type
_entity.pdbx_description
1 polymer ?
#
loop_
_entity_poly.entity_id
_entity_poly.type
_entity_poly.pdbx_seq_one_letter_code
_entity_poly.pdbx_strand_id
1 'polypeptide(L)'
;MLDTLLAEAREDENVIGVVVHGSRGRGLHLHEGSDWDVVVVVRKRTGRYDSAERGGELEASEVTSLADLPRWMLPAFTWTTPVLDKTGAVAAELAEITRVDPATAAEPLDDYVNSYYRSAKNARVGLGLAALLDAQESIPHYLDFLFAAHGRMRPYNKWLEWELREHPLPVDVDLDRLERIALTRNLDDQLALFRETEGVARKLGHGATIDAWEPDLAFLRGH
;
A
#
# COMPACT_ATOMS: atom_id res chain seq x y z
N MET A 1 21.24 5.40 19.77
CA MET A 1 20.48 6.54 19.20
C MET A 1 18.99 6.43 19.52
N LEU A 2 18.27 5.40 19.07
CA LEU A 2 16.83 5.26 19.38
C LEU A 2 16.55 5.26 20.90
N ASP A 3 17.31 4.52 21.69
CA ASP A 3 17.13 4.46 23.16
C ASP A 3 17.30 5.84 23.82
N THR A 4 18.22 6.66 23.32
CA THR A 4 18.42 8.03 23.80
C THR A 4 17.20 8.90 23.47
N LEU A 5 16.71 8.85 22.23
CA LEU A 5 15.49 9.55 21.82
C LEU A 5 14.29 9.11 22.68
N LEU A 6 14.12 7.82 22.91
CA LEU A 6 13.02 7.30 23.73
C LEU A 6 13.12 7.71 25.20
N ALA A 7 14.33 7.77 25.76
CA ALA A 7 14.56 8.26 27.13
C ALA A 7 14.18 9.75 27.25
N GLU A 8 14.62 10.59 26.32
CA GLU A 8 14.27 11.99 26.28
C GLU A 8 12.76 12.20 26.05
N ALA A 9 12.17 11.46 25.11
CA ALA A 9 10.75 11.55 24.80
C ALA A 9 9.84 11.18 26.00
N ARG A 10 10.28 10.23 26.85
CA ARG A 10 9.54 9.88 28.09
C ARG A 10 9.42 11.04 29.07
N GLU A 11 10.51 11.80 29.23
CA GLU A 11 10.59 12.92 30.17
C GLU A 11 10.00 14.21 29.61
N ASP A 12 9.88 14.36 28.29
CA ASP A 12 9.39 15.57 27.65
C ASP A 12 7.85 15.63 27.68
N GLU A 13 7.28 16.57 28.46
CA GLU A 13 5.83 16.78 28.57
C GLU A 13 5.17 17.19 27.25
N ASN A 14 5.95 17.73 26.28
CA ASN A 14 5.47 18.06 24.94
C ASN A 14 5.21 16.83 24.08
N VAL A 15 5.88 15.70 24.36
CA VAL A 15 5.72 14.45 23.62
C VAL A 15 4.47 13.69 24.09
N ILE A 16 3.60 13.34 23.14
CA ILE A 16 2.42 12.48 23.31
C ILE A 16 2.82 11.02 23.14
N GLY A 17 3.62 10.72 22.11
CA GLY A 17 4.12 9.37 21.87
C GLY A 17 5.13 9.29 20.76
N VAL A 18 5.62 8.06 20.52
CA VAL A 18 6.64 7.76 19.51
C VAL A 18 6.24 6.49 18.76
N VAL A 19 6.32 6.55 17.45
CA VAL A 19 6.10 5.41 16.55
C VAL A 19 7.39 5.11 15.80
N VAL A 20 7.84 3.87 15.85
CA VAL A 20 8.89 3.34 14.97
C VAL A 20 8.19 2.57 13.86
N HIS A 21 8.48 2.95 12.62
CA HIS A 21 7.84 2.34 11.45
C HIS A 21 8.90 1.80 10.47
N GLY A 22 8.51 1.53 9.23
CA GLY A 22 9.45 1.07 8.22
C GLY A 22 9.98 -0.35 8.46
N SER A 23 11.17 -0.65 7.93
CA SER A 23 11.76 -2.00 7.98
C SER A 23 12.16 -2.40 9.40
N ARG A 24 12.72 -1.48 10.18
CA ARG A 24 13.11 -1.76 11.59
C ARG A 24 11.89 -1.86 12.50
N GLY A 25 10.86 -1.04 12.29
CA GLY A 25 9.60 -1.13 13.03
C GLY A 25 8.89 -2.47 12.87
N ARG A 26 9.03 -3.10 11.69
CA ARG A 26 8.49 -4.42 11.37
C ARG A 26 9.45 -5.58 11.65
N GLY A 27 10.74 -5.31 11.82
CA GLY A 27 11.79 -6.35 11.90
C GLY A 27 11.98 -7.11 10.59
N LEU A 28 11.68 -6.50 9.44
CA LEU A 28 11.66 -7.14 8.12
C LEU A 28 12.69 -6.54 7.17
N HIS A 29 13.34 -7.43 6.38
CA HIS A 29 14.30 -7.04 5.36
C HIS A 29 15.41 -6.13 5.88
N LEU A 30 15.88 -6.41 7.10
CA LEU A 30 16.95 -5.65 7.72
C LEU A 30 18.28 -5.95 7.04
N HIS A 31 19.05 -4.89 6.78
CA HIS A 31 20.41 -4.94 6.30
C HIS A 31 21.26 -3.90 7.03
N GLU A 32 22.58 -3.91 6.82
CA GLU A 32 23.53 -3.04 7.53
C GLU A 32 23.20 -1.54 7.37
N GLY A 33 22.64 -1.14 6.23
CA GLY A 33 22.22 0.24 5.96
C GLY A 33 20.74 0.54 6.29
N SER A 34 20.04 -0.35 7.04
CA SER A 34 18.66 -0.03 7.46
C SER A 34 18.69 1.03 8.56
N ASP A 35 17.93 2.10 8.36
CA ASP A 35 17.72 3.20 9.30
C ASP A 35 16.55 2.94 10.26
N TRP A 36 16.45 3.77 11.28
CA TRP A 36 15.30 3.85 12.15
C TRP A 36 14.38 4.97 11.66
N ASP A 37 13.25 4.59 11.12
CA ASP A 37 12.17 5.52 10.76
C ASP A 37 11.32 5.82 11.99
N VAL A 38 11.33 7.05 12.49
CA VAL A 38 10.68 7.44 13.75
C VAL A 38 9.77 8.65 13.53
N VAL A 39 8.54 8.54 14.02
CA VAL A 39 7.65 9.71 14.15
C VAL A 39 7.43 10.00 15.63
N VAL A 40 7.72 11.24 16.03
CA VAL A 40 7.46 11.75 17.38
C VAL A 40 6.21 12.62 17.33
N VAL A 41 5.15 12.16 18.00
CA VAL A 41 3.89 12.91 18.10
C VAL A 41 4.00 13.87 19.28
N VAL A 42 3.87 15.17 19.00
CA VAL A 42 4.07 16.24 19.97
C VAL A 42 2.83 17.13 20.08
N ARG A 43 2.64 17.80 21.23
CA ARG A 43 1.57 18.81 21.41
C ARG A 43 1.82 20.05 20.55
N LYS A 44 3.09 20.42 20.40
CA LYS A 44 3.54 21.57 19.61
C LYS A 44 4.89 21.27 18.98
N ARG A 45 4.99 21.46 17.66
CA ARG A 45 6.26 21.30 16.94
C ARG A 45 7.32 22.27 17.45
N THR A 46 8.50 21.73 17.73
CA THR A 46 9.68 22.49 18.17
C THR A 46 10.88 22.24 17.26
N GLY A 47 10.85 21.16 16.47
CA GLY A 47 11.96 20.67 15.67
C GLY A 47 13.03 19.95 16.49
N ARG A 48 12.81 19.73 17.79
CA ARG A 48 13.78 19.10 18.69
C ARG A 48 14.11 17.67 18.25
N TYR A 49 13.12 16.94 17.75
CA TYR A 49 13.25 15.55 17.35
C TYR A 49 13.35 15.39 15.81
N ASP A 50 13.35 16.48 15.05
CA ASP A 50 13.56 16.40 13.62
C ASP A 50 15.04 16.05 13.34
N SER A 51 15.31 14.98 12.58
CA SER A 51 16.68 14.68 12.16
C SER A 51 17.15 15.69 11.13
N ALA A 52 18.35 16.25 11.34
CA ALA A 52 18.94 17.22 10.42
C ALA A 52 19.50 16.59 9.14
N GLU A 53 19.79 15.29 9.17
CA GLU A 53 20.42 14.56 8.07
C GLU A 53 19.50 13.44 7.55
N ARG A 54 19.21 13.48 6.26
CA ARG A 54 18.57 12.35 5.56
C ARG A 54 19.61 11.27 5.30
N GLY A 55 19.21 9.99 5.52
CA GLY A 55 20.10 8.83 5.31
C GLY A 55 21.06 8.57 6.47
N GLY A 56 20.79 9.14 7.65
CA GLY A 56 21.44 8.75 8.91
C GLY A 56 20.89 7.44 9.47
N GLU A 57 21.53 6.89 10.51
CA GLU A 57 21.03 5.68 11.20
C GLU A 57 19.63 5.91 11.83
N LEU A 58 19.20 7.16 12.03
CA LEU A 58 17.92 7.53 12.60
C LEU A 58 17.31 8.69 11.81
N GLU A 59 16.20 8.45 11.15
CA GLU A 59 15.36 9.46 10.53
C GLU A 59 14.14 9.71 11.43
N ALA A 60 14.14 10.84 12.12
CA ALA A 60 13.06 11.21 13.01
C ALA A 60 12.37 12.51 12.54
N SER A 61 11.07 12.59 12.75
CA SER A 61 10.28 13.78 12.45
C SER A 61 9.21 14.04 13.52
N GLU A 62 9.00 15.33 13.87
CA GLU A 62 7.89 15.74 14.72
C GLU A 62 6.62 15.95 13.89
N VAL A 63 5.50 15.47 14.42
CA VAL A 63 4.15 15.79 13.94
C VAL A 63 3.23 16.15 15.10
N THR A 64 2.19 16.94 14.85
CA THR A 64 1.15 17.21 15.85
C THR A 64 0.01 16.20 15.78
N SER A 65 -0.14 15.54 14.65
CA SER A 65 -1.06 14.41 14.42
C SER A 65 -0.48 13.48 13.35
N LEU A 66 -0.71 12.21 13.47
CA LEU A 66 -0.35 11.25 12.42
C LEU A 66 -1.16 11.46 11.13
N ALA A 67 -2.31 12.12 11.21
CA ALA A 67 -3.11 12.52 10.05
C ALA A 67 -2.41 13.55 9.15
N ASP A 68 -1.40 14.28 9.67
CA ASP A 68 -0.59 15.22 8.90
C ASP A 68 0.44 14.53 8.01
N LEU A 69 0.65 13.22 8.17
CA LEU A 69 1.60 12.44 7.37
C LEU A 69 1.16 12.33 5.91
N PRO A 70 2.10 12.40 4.96
CA PRO A 70 1.80 12.19 3.55
C PRO A 70 1.17 10.80 3.30
N ARG A 71 0.12 10.74 2.48
CA ARG A 71 -0.60 9.48 2.20
C ARG A 71 0.31 8.34 1.73
N TRP A 72 1.36 8.64 0.97
CA TRP A 72 2.31 7.64 0.49
C TRP A 72 3.11 6.96 1.62
N MET A 73 3.22 7.59 2.80
CA MET A 73 3.88 7.01 3.98
C MET A 73 2.99 6.03 4.75
N LEU A 74 1.66 6.17 4.66
CA LEU A 74 0.72 5.42 5.50
C LEU A 74 0.91 3.90 5.43
N PRO A 75 1.26 3.27 4.28
CA PRO A 75 1.54 1.84 4.25
C PRO A 75 2.66 1.40 5.19
N ALA A 76 3.58 2.30 5.59
CA ALA A 76 4.63 1.99 6.55
C ALA A 76 4.12 1.78 7.98
N PHE A 77 2.92 2.25 8.29
CA PHE A 77 2.33 2.19 9.62
C PHE A 77 1.35 1.02 9.83
N THR A 78 0.99 0.28 8.78
CA THR A 78 0.17 -0.92 8.94
C THR A 78 0.87 -1.92 9.85
N TRP A 79 0.12 -2.55 10.78
CA TRP A 79 0.64 -3.50 11.78
C TRP A 79 1.66 -2.93 12.77
N THR A 80 1.79 -1.59 12.83
CA THR A 80 2.70 -0.91 13.74
C THR A 80 1.97 -0.56 15.04
N THR A 81 2.69 -0.66 16.16
CA THR A 81 2.22 -0.19 17.46
C THR A 81 3.16 0.90 17.96
N PRO A 82 2.67 1.91 18.69
CA PRO A 82 3.56 2.92 19.24
C PRO A 82 4.52 2.32 20.28
N VAL A 83 5.79 2.70 20.23
CA VAL A 83 6.81 2.31 21.22
C VAL A 83 6.72 3.17 22.49
N LEU A 84 6.07 4.32 22.39
CA LEU A 84 5.67 5.17 23.51
C LEU A 84 4.30 5.76 23.19
N ASP A 85 3.33 5.66 24.10
CA ASP A 85 2.05 6.34 24.02
C ASP A 85 1.61 6.72 25.44
N LYS A 86 1.71 8.01 25.78
CA LYS A 86 1.42 8.51 27.12
C LYS A 86 -0.07 8.63 27.43
N THR A 87 -0.90 8.61 26.40
CA THR A 87 -2.35 8.93 26.52
C THR A 87 -3.28 7.93 25.86
N GLY A 88 -2.76 7.01 25.08
CA GLY A 88 -3.53 6.11 24.19
C GLY A 88 -3.97 6.79 22.87
N ALA A 89 -3.67 8.08 22.68
CA ALA A 89 -4.09 8.83 21.50
C ALA A 89 -3.34 8.38 20.24
N VAL A 90 -2.05 8.06 20.36
CA VAL A 90 -1.22 7.65 19.20
C VAL A 90 -1.69 6.31 18.63
N ALA A 91 -2.04 5.36 19.50
CA ALA A 91 -2.60 4.08 19.06
C ALA A 91 -3.96 4.26 18.36
N ALA A 92 -4.81 5.16 18.87
CA ALA A 92 -6.09 5.48 18.25
C ALA A 92 -5.92 6.15 16.87
N GLU A 93 -5.00 7.11 16.74
CA GLU A 93 -4.68 7.73 15.46
C GLU A 93 -4.10 6.72 14.45
N LEU A 94 -3.19 5.82 14.89
CA LEU A 94 -2.64 4.77 14.02
C LEU A 94 -3.76 3.89 13.44
N ALA A 95 -4.71 3.48 14.27
CA ALA A 95 -5.85 2.69 13.82
C ALA A 95 -6.70 3.45 12.79
N GLU A 96 -6.87 4.75 12.94
CA GLU A 96 -7.66 5.58 12.03
C GLU A 96 -6.93 5.82 10.70
N ILE A 97 -5.65 6.22 10.71
CA ILE A 97 -4.91 6.52 9.47
C ILE A 97 -4.63 5.28 8.61
N THR A 98 -4.64 4.09 9.22
CA THR A 98 -4.44 2.82 8.51
C THR A 98 -5.75 2.15 8.09
N ARG A 99 -6.89 2.71 8.48
CA ARG A 99 -8.22 2.24 8.07
C ARG A 99 -8.51 2.63 6.63
N VAL A 100 -9.01 1.69 5.85
CA VAL A 100 -9.43 1.90 4.47
C VAL A 100 -10.94 1.65 4.36
N ASP A 101 -11.66 2.60 3.77
CA ASP A 101 -13.07 2.40 3.41
C ASP A 101 -13.14 1.50 2.15
N PRO A 102 -13.78 0.32 2.21
CA PRO A 102 -13.92 -0.55 1.05
C PRO A 102 -14.57 0.13 -0.17
N ALA A 103 -15.40 1.17 0.04
CA ALA A 103 -16.00 1.91 -1.06
C ALA A 103 -14.97 2.60 -1.97
N THR A 104 -13.78 2.91 -1.44
CA THR A 104 -12.69 3.52 -2.21
C THR A 104 -12.06 2.57 -3.24
N ALA A 105 -12.39 1.27 -3.19
CA ALA A 105 -11.90 0.28 -4.15
C ALA A 105 -12.44 0.46 -5.59
N ALA A 106 -13.48 1.26 -5.78
CA ALA A 106 -14.07 1.48 -7.10
C ALA A 106 -13.10 2.16 -8.07
N GLU A 107 -12.34 3.16 -7.62
CA GLU A 107 -11.35 3.88 -8.45
C GLU A 107 -10.20 2.96 -8.91
N PRO A 108 -9.45 2.27 -8.04
CA PRO A 108 -8.41 1.36 -8.50
C PRO A 108 -8.93 0.18 -9.33
N LEU A 109 -10.20 -0.23 -9.14
CA LEU A 109 -10.81 -1.22 -10.02
C LEU A 109 -11.00 -0.68 -11.44
N ASP A 110 -11.49 0.55 -11.57
CA ASP A 110 -11.64 1.22 -12.87
C ASP A 110 -10.28 1.37 -13.58
N ASP A 111 -9.26 1.84 -12.86
CA ASP A 111 -7.89 1.97 -13.35
C ASP A 111 -7.30 0.62 -13.79
N TYR A 112 -7.57 -0.46 -13.05
CA TYR A 112 -7.17 -1.81 -13.43
C TYR A 112 -7.79 -2.25 -14.74
N VAL A 113 -9.12 -2.10 -14.87
CA VAL A 113 -9.85 -2.49 -16.10
C VAL A 113 -9.35 -1.66 -17.29
N ASN A 114 -9.15 -0.36 -17.11
CA ASN A 114 -8.60 0.52 -18.15
C ASN A 114 -7.21 0.09 -18.61
N SER A 115 -6.29 -0.17 -17.67
CA SER A 115 -4.91 -0.56 -17.99
C SER A 115 -4.87 -1.93 -18.68
N TYR A 116 -5.67 -2.89 -18.23
CA TYR A 116 -5.84 -4.18 -18.91
C TYR A 116 -6.41 -4.01 -20.32
N TYR A 117 -7.47 -3.22 -20.49
CA TYR A 117 -8.07 -2.92 -21.79
C TYR A 117 -7.05 -2.33 -22.76
N ARG A 118 -6.27 -1.34 -22.34
CA ARG A 118 -5.20 -0.73 -23.14
C ARG A 118 -4.14 -1.76 -23.52
N SER A 119 -3.70 -2.61 -22.57
CA SER A 119 -2.74 -3.67 -22.83
C SER A 119 -3.21 -4.63 -23.92
N ALA A 120 -4.44 -5.15 -23.80
CA ALA A 120 -5.03 -6.06 -24.77
C ALA A 120 -5.20 -5.40 -26.16
N LYS A 121 -5.68 -4.16 -26.20
CA LYS A 121 -5.86 -3.38 -27.43
C LYS A 121 -4.55 -3.11 -28.14
N ASN A 122 -3.52 -2.66 -27.40
CA ASN A 122 -2.18 -2.39 -27.94
C ASN A 122 -1.49 -3.66 -28.44
N ALA A 123 -1.65 -4.76 -27.73
CA ALA A 123 -1.13 -6.06 -28.17
C ALA A 123 -1.74 -6.50 -29.50
N ARG A 124 -3.04 -6.32 -29.69
CA ARG A 124 -3.77 -6.68 -30.92
C ARG A 124 -3.28 -5.94 -32.15
N VAL A 125 -2.88 -4.68 -32.00
CA VAL A 125 -2.37 -3.86 -33.12
C VAL A 125 -0.83 -3.89 -33.23
N GLY A 126 -0.15 -4.76 -32.50
CA GLY A 126 1.29 -4.96 -32.58
C GLY A 126 2.15 -3.93 -31.84
N LEU A 127 1.57 -3.07 -31.00
CA LEU A 127 2.29 -2.07 -30.19
C LEU A 127 2.87 -2.72 -28.92
N GLY A 128 3.89 -3.57 -29.11
CA GLY A 128 4.43 -4.45 -28.07
C GLY A 128 4.90 -3.73 -26.80
N LEU A 129 5.62 -2.61 -26.91
CA LEU A 129 6.09 -1.84 -25.76
C LEU A 129 4.92 -1.19 -25.00
N ALA A 130 3.97 -0.58 -25.71
CA ALA A 130 2.79 0.02 -25.08
C ALA A 130 1.97 -1.03 -24.32
N ALA A 131 1.72 -2.19 -24.96
CA ALA A 131 1.02 -3.30 -24.31
C ALA A 131 1.74 -3.82 -23.07
N LEU A 132 3.09 -3.87 -23.07
CA LEU A 132 3.87 -4.28 -21.89
C LEU A 132 3.74 -3.28 -20.75
N LEU A 133 3.88 -1.98 -21.07
CA LEU A 133 3.77 -0.92 -20.05
C LEU A 133 2.37 -0.89 -19.42
N ASP A 134 1.30 -1.00 -20.23
CA ASP A 134 -0.07 -1.05 -19.73
C ASP A 134 -0.33 -2.33 -18.90
N ALA A 135 0.25 -3.48 -19.29
CA ALA A 135 0.17 -4.70 -18.50
C ALA A 135 0.84 -4.55 -17.13
N GLN A 136 2.02 -3.91 -17.08
CA GLN A 136 2.72 -3.63 -15.83
C GLN A 136 1.93 -2.64 -14.96
N GLU A 137 1.34 -1.61 -15.55
CA GLU A 137 0.51 -0.62 -14.85
C GLU A 137 -0.76 -1.24 -14.25
N SER A 138 -1.32 -2.26 -14.87
CA SER A 138 -2.52 -2.95 -14.36
C SER A 138 -2.28 -3.64 -13.00
N ILE A 139 -1.07 -4.11 -12.73
CA ILE A 139 -0.76 -4.87 -11.50
C ILE A 139 -0.91 -4.04 -10.23
N PRO A 140 -0.31 -2.85 -10.08
CA PRO A 140 -0.54 -2.02 -8.90
C PRO A 140 -2.02 -1.68 -8.70
N HIS A 141 -2.77 -1.36 -9.75
CA HIS A 141 -4.20 -1.07 -9.65
C HIS A 141 -5.01 -2.29 -9.19
N TYR A 142 -4.71 -3.48 -9.72
CA TYR A 142 -5.30 -4.74 -9.24
C TYR A 142 -5.06 -4.96 -7.74
N LEU A 143 -3.82 -4.77 -7.28
CA LEU A 143 -3.47 -4.94 -5.88
C LEU A 143 -4.14 -3.86 -5.01
N ASP A 144 -4.15 -2.60 -5.45
CA ASP A 144 -4.84 -1.51 -4.74
C ASP A 144 -6.34 -1.80 -4.60
N PHE A 145 -6.98 -2.31 -5.68
CA PHE A 145 -8.36 -2.77 -5.64
C PHE A 145 -8.56 -3.87 -4.58
N LEU A 146 -7.77 -4.94 -4.65
CA LEU A 146 -7.95 -6.07 -3.75
C LEU A 146 -7.80 -5.68 -2.29
N PHE A 147 -6.74 -4.94 -1.95
CA PHE A 147 -6.52 -4.51 -0.58
C PHE A 147 -7.63 -3.57 -0.10
N ALA A 148 -7.99 -2.55 -0.89
CA ALA A 148 -9.04 -1.60 -0.54
C ALA A 148 -10.41 -2.29 -0.38
N ALA A 149 -10.79 -3.17 -1.31
CA ALA A 149 -12.07 -3.90 -1.26
C ALA A 149 -12.21 -4.79 0.01
N HIS A 150 -11.09 -5.15 0.63
CA HIS A 150 -11.05 -5.88 1.91
C HIS A 150 -10.77 -4.95 3.10
N GLY A 151 -10.90 -3.62 2.94
CA GLY A 151 -10.71 -2.65 4.02
C GLY A 151 -9.27 -2.51 4.49
N ARG A 152 -8.31 -2.87 3.66
CA ARG A 152 -6.88 -2.88 3.98
C ARG A 152 -6.10 -1.93 3.08
N MET A 153 -5.04 -1.38 3.63
CA MET A 153 -4.07 -0.59 2.88
C MET A 153 -3.07 -1.54 2.21
N ARG A 154 -2.83 -1.34 0.91
CA ARG A 154 -1.79 -2.07 0.20
C ARG A 154 -0.42 -1.74 0.79
N PRO A 155 0.43 -2.73 1.11
CA PRO A 155 1.78 -2.50 1.59
C PRO A 155 2.70 -1.98 0.48
N TYR A 156 3.88 -1.49 0.85
CA TYR A 156 4.95 -1.29 -0.14
C TYR A 156 5.33 -2.62 -0.81
N ASN A 157 5.74 -2.56 -2.07
CA ASN A 157 6.05 -3.74 -2.87
C ASN A 157 7.04 -4.69 -2.17
N LYS A 158 8.05 -4.14 -1.46
CA LYS A 158 9.03 -4.94 -0.72
C LYS A 158 8.43 -5.79 0.41
N TRP A 159 7.22 -5.49 0.86
CA TRP A 159 6.53 -6.21 1.93
C TRP A 159 5.34 -7.03 1.45
N LEU A 160 5.02 -6.98 0.16
CA LEU A 160 3.81 -7.60 -0.39
C LEU A 160 3.74 -9.11 -0.11
N GLU A 161 4.82 -9.85 -0.37
CA GLU A 161 4.88 -11.29 -0.12
C GLU A 161 4.71 -11.63 1.37
N TRP A 162 5.39 -10.86 2.24
CA TRP A 162 5.25 -11.02 3.68
C TRP A 162 3.82 -10.74 4.12
N GLU A 163 3.23 -9.64 3.64
CA GLU A 163 1.88 -9.22 3.99
C GLU A 163 0.84 -10.29 3.61
N LEU A 164 0.95 -10.85 2.41
CA LEU A 164 0.02 -11.89 1.95
C LEU A 164 0.22 -13.22 2.67
N ARG A 165 1.42 -13.53 3.13
CA ARG A 165 1.70 -14.75 3.90
C ARG A 165 1.24 -14.65 5.35
N GLU A 166 1.57 -13.56 6.05
CA GLU A 166 1.28 -13.40 7.48
C GLU A 166 -0.15 -12.90 7.73
N HIS A 167 -0.68 -12.13 6.78
CA HIS A 167 -2.00 -11.51 6.83
C HIS A 167 -2.74 -11.76 5.50
N PRO A 168 -3.09 -13.02 5.17
CA PRO A 168 -3.70 -13.33 3.88
C PRO A 168 -5.01 -12.57 3.66
N LEU A 169 -5.26 -12.21 2.41
CA LEU A 169 -6.58 -11.74 1.99
C LEU A 169 -7.56 -12.93 1.90
N PRO A 170 -8.88 -12.70 1.99
CA PRO A 170 -9.88 -13.75 1.76
C PRO A 170 -9.94 -14.29 0.32
N VAL A 171 -9.04 -13.83 -0.54
CA VAL A 171 -8.85 -14.25 -1.93
C VAL A 171 -7.39 -14.61 -2.14
N ASP A 172 -7.15 -15.60 -2.99
CA ASP A 172 -5.80 -15.98 -3.36
C ASP A 172 -5.19 -14.97 -4.33
N VAL A 173 -3.90 -14.64 -4.14
CA VAL A 173 -3.12 -13.72 -5.00
C VAL A 173 -1.95 -14.51 -5.58
N ASP A 174 -2.07 -14.91 -6.84
CA ASP A 174 -1.03 -15.64 -7.56
C ASP A 174 0.11 -14.68 -7.98
N LEU A 175 1.13 -14.55 -7.12
CA LEU A 175 2.29 -13.69 -7.35
C LEU A 175 3.11 -14.11 -8.57
N ASP A 176 3.21 -15.42 -8.86
CA ASP A 176 3.92 -15.92 -10.02
C ASP A 176 3.22 -15.49 -11.32
N ARG A 177 1.88 -15.46 -11.33
CA ARG A 177 1.11 -14.92 -12.45
C ARG A 177 1.35 -13.43 -12.63
N LEU A 178 1.36 -12.64 -11.54
CA LEU A 178 1.64 -11.21 -11.61
C LEU A 178 3.05 -10.96 -12.18
N GLU A 179 4.04 -11.75 -11.77
CA GLU A 179 5.40 -11.67 -12.32
C GLU A 179 5.43 -12.00 -13.82
N ARG A 180 4.76 -13.08 -14.26
CA ARG A 180 4.66 -13.41 -15.69
C ARG A 180 4.00 -12.31 -16.50
N ILE A 181 2.93 -11.69 -15.99
CA ILE A 181 2.28 -10.54 -16.64
C ILE A 181 3.28 -9.37 -16.76
N ALA A 182 3.99 -9.04 -15.67
CA ALA A 182 4.95 -7.94 -15.62
C ALA A 182 6.12 -8.13 -16.61
N LEU A 183 6.60 -9.36 -16.78
CA LEU A 183 7.77 -9.67 -17.59
C LEU A 183 7.43 -9.92 -19.07
N THR A 184 6.27 -10.49 -19.36
CA THR A 184 5.94 -11.01 -20.68
C THR A 184 4.66 -10.45 -21.28
N ARG A 185 3.86 -9.68 -20.51
CA ARG A 185 2.51 -9.26 -20.90
C ARG A 185 1.60 -10.42 -21.35
N ASN A 186 1.75 -11.59 -20.78
CA ASN A 186 0.96 -12.77 -21.18
C ASN A 186 -0.53 -12.47 -21.16
N LEU A 187 -1.19 -12.54 -22.33
CA LEU A 187 -2.61 -12.17 -22.46
C LEU A 187 -3.55 -13.18 -21.80
N ASP A 188 -3.18 -14.48 -21.81
CA ASP A 188 -3.99 -15.52 -21.15
C ASP A 188 -3.97 -15.34 -19.63
N ASP A 189 -2.79 -15.01 -19.05
CA ASP A 189 -2.67 -14.69 -17.63
C ASP A 189 -3.45 -13.42 -17.27
N GLN A 190 -3.40 -12.38 -18.13
CA GLN A 190 -4.18 -11.14 -17.92
C GLN A 190 -5.69 -11.42 -17.98
N LEU A 191 -6.15 -12.22 -18.95
CA LEU A 191 -7.56 -12.60 -19.07
C LEU A 191 -8.04 -13.42 -17.86
N ALA A 192 -7.22 -14.38 -17.40
CA ALA A 192 -7.54 -15.16 -16.21
C ALA A 192 -7.65 -14.28 -14.97
N LEU A 193 -6.68 -13.38 -14.78
CA LEU A 193 -6.68 -12.40 -13.68
C LEU A 193 -7.91 -11.50 -13.73
N PHE A 194 -8.28 -11.00 -14.92
CA PHE A 194 -9.47 -10.16 -15.10
C PHE A 194 -10.76 -10.90 -14.71
N ARG A 195 -10.94 -12.14 -15.13
CA ARG A 195 -12.14 -12.93 -14.79
C ARG A 195 -12.28 -13.18 -13.30
N GLU A 196 -11.15 -13.46 -12.63
CA GLU A 196 -11.12 -13.62 -11.18
C GLU A 196 -11.44 -12.30 -10.48
N THR A 197 -10.84 -11.19 -10.96
CA THR A 197 -11.08 -9.84 -10.43
C THR A 197 -12.54 -9.41 -10.61
N GLU A 198 -13.13 -9.66 -11.78
CA GLU A 198 -14.55 -9.39 -12.02
C GLU A 198 -15.43 -10.16 -11.04
N GLY A 199 -15.13 -11.45 -10.80
CA GLY A 199 -15.86 -12.28 -9.83
C GLY A 199 -15.77 -11.73 -8.41
N VAL A 200 -14.59 -11.31 -7.97
CA VAL A 200 -14.37 -10.67 -6.66
C VAL A 200 -15.09 -9.33 -6.57
N ALA A 201 -14.97 -8.48 -7.59
CA ALA A 201 -15.60 -7.16 -7.63
C ALA A 201 -17.13 -7.26 -7.49
N ARG A 202 -17.76 -8.16 -8.24
CA ARG A 202 -19.21 -8.38 -8.15
C ARG A 202 -19.62 -8.91 -6.78
N LYS A 203 -18.88 -9.85 -6.22
CA LYS A 203 -19.15 -10.42 -4.89
C LYS A 203 -19.05 -9.37 -3.78
N LEU A 204 -18.13 -8.41 -3.90
CA LEU A 204 -17.88 -7.36 -2.91
C LEU A 204 -18.69 -6.07 -3.16
N GLY A 205 -19.59 -6.04 -4.15
CA GLY A 205 -20.47 -4.92 -4.39
C GLY A 205 -19.97 -3.87 -5.37
N HIS A 206 -18.83 -4.12 -6.05
CA HIS A 206 -18.25 -3.22 -7.06
C HIS A 206 -18.66 -3.56 -8.50
N GLY A 207 -19.75 -4.32 -8.68
CA GLY A 207 -20.22 -4.74 -10.01
C GLY A 207 -20.55 -3.57 -10.94
N ALA A 208 -21.04 -2.45 -10.40
CA ALA A 208 -21.37 -1.26 -11.19
C ALA A 208 -20.15 -0.67 -11.91
N THR A 209 -18.98 -0.69 -11.29
CA THR A 209 -17.71 -0.25 -11.91
C THR A 209 -17.37 -1.14 -13.12
N ILE A 210 -17.54 -2.45 -12.99
CA ILE A 210 -17.35 -3.37 -14.10
C ILE A 210 -18.38 -3.10 -15.23
N ASP A 211 -19.66 -2.97 -14.87
CA ASP A 211 -20.75 -2.78 -15.86
C ASP A 211 -20.63 -1.46 -16.63
N ALA A 212 -19.97 -0.45 -16.07
CA ALA A 212 -19.67 0.81 -16.74
C ALA A 212 -18.75 0.65 -17.98
N TRP A 213 -18.04 -0.47 -18.08
CA TRP A 213 -17.16 -0.81 -19.21
C TRP A 213 -17.87 -1.55 -20.36
N GLU A 214 -19.18 -1.80 -20.27
CA GLU A 214 -19.92 -2.36 -21.42
C GLU A 214 -20.09 -1.28 -22.53
N PRO A 215 -19.91 -1.62 -23.83
CA PRO A 215 -19.74 -2.97 -24.40
C PRO A 215 -18.26 -3.43 -24.51
N ASP A 216 -17.28 -2.66 -24.04
CA ASP A 216 -15.85 -2.96 -24.20
C ASP A 216 -15.44 -4.26 -23.48
N LEU A 217 -16.17 -4.67 -22.44
CA LEU A 217 -15.96 -5.93 -21.75
C LEU A 217 -16.11 -7.17 -22.67
N ALA A 218 -16.95 -7.07 -23.71
CA ALA A 218 -17.06 -8.16 -24.69
C ALA A 218 -15.74 -8.44 -25.40
N PHE A 219 -14.96 -7.38 -25.67
CA PHE A 219 -13.61 -7.48 -26.21
C PHE A 219 -12.64 -8.14 -25.21
N LEU A 220 -12.70 -7.76 -23.93
CA LEU A 220 -11.82 -8.28 -22.87
C LEU A 220 -12.09 -9.75 -22.53
N ARG A 221 -13.35 -10.18 -22.64
CA ARG A 221 -13.78 -11.57 -22.35
C ARG A 221 -13.63 -12.52 -23.53
N GLY A 222 -13.49 -12.02 -24.74
CA GLY A 222 -13.50 -12.78 -26.02
C GLY A 222 -12.13 -13.20 -26.54
N HIS A 223 -11.08 -13.02 -25.77
CA HIS A 223 -9.71 -13.42 -26.11
C HIS A 223 -9.32 -14.71 -25.49
#